data_191b047df0685b7f928ad4de6b0bd158
#
_entry.id   191b047df0685b7f928ad4de6b0bd158
#
_cell.length_a   1.000
_cell.length_b   1.000
_cell.length_c   1.000
_cell.angle_alpha   90.00
_cell.angle_beta   90.00
_cell.angle_gamma   90.00
#
_symmetry.space_group_name_H-M   'P 1'
#
loop_
_entity.id
_entity.type
_entity.pdbx_description
1 polymer ?
#
loop_
_entity_poly.entity_id
_entity_poly.type
_entity_poly.pdbx_seq_one_letter_code
_entity_poly.pdbx_strand_id
1 'polypeptide(L)'
;LMVATASATSISEKSGIGGNQWTFKFNPSDATLATAMVSWLKQQGLAEKIAFLGEDTDFGRSGAGDFEAALKAGGGKLASSDFYQQGTADFSAILTKLRGVRPSVLALYALAGDQRNIIAQFMTSGLRLPLTGRLITDVIPPEVLKSGGIDGSTSVQPYSFEIDTPQNRAFVAAFKAAHGREPSSIAYSAYDAMRTLLDAIERAPTKDRAAVRDALKATRMESLIGGEILFDENNLAHNHAVILQIKGGKVSVVGLSKT
;
A
#
# COMPACT_ATOMS: atom_id res chain seq x y z
N LEU A 1 -10.09 -19.48 -2.24
CA LEU A 1 -8.85 -18.85 -1.82
C LEU A 1 -9.13 -17.41 -1.38
N MET A 2 -8.76 -17.07 -0.16
CA MET A 2 -8.74 -15.68 0.32
C MET A 2 -7.30 -15.15 0.26
N VAL A 3 -7.08 -14.12 -0.56
CA VAL A 3 -5.79 -13.44 -0.70
C VAL A 3 -5.80 -12.22 0.21
N ALA A 4 -5.18 -12.34 1.38
CA ALA A 4 -5.27 -11.33 2.43
C ALA A 4 -4.37 -10.12 2.21
N THR A 5 -3.12 -10.32 1.78
CA THR A 5 -2.06 -9.29 1.84
C THR A 5 -1.45 -8.90 0.50
N ALA A 6 -1.51 -9.76 -0.52
CA ALA A 6 -0.95 -9.43 -1.84
C ALA A 6 -1.75 -8.31 -2.51
N SER A 7 -1.05 -7.33 -3.08
CA SER A 7 -1.65 -6.15 -3.71
C SER A 7 -1.63 -6.16 -5.24
N ALA A 8 -0.92 -7.11 -5.87
CA ALA A 8 -0.80 -7.15 -7.33
C ALA A 8 -2.16 -7.04 -8.02
N THR A 9 -2.30 -6.08 -8.93
CA THR A 9 -3.54 -5.77 -9.66
C THR A 9 -4.02 -6.96 -10.50
N SER A 10 -3.07 -7.72 -11.09
CA SER A 10 -3.37 -8.90 -11.91
C SER A 10 -4.11 -10.03 -11.17
N ILE A 11 -4.08 -10.05 -9.83
CA ILE A 11 -4.83 -11.04 -9.04
C ILE A 11 -6.34 -10.79 -9.18
N SER A 12 -6.78 -9.53 -9.02
CA SER A 12 -8.19 -9.16 -9.18
C SER A 12 -8.62 -9.21 -10.64
N GLU A 13 -7.79 -8.75 -11.58
CA GLU A 13 -8.10 -8.83 -13.02
C GLU A 13 -8.35 -10.25 -13.52
N LYS A 14 -7.73 -11.26 -12.89
CA LYS A 14 -7.89 -12.68 -13.23
C LYS A 14 -8.88 -13.41 -12.31
N SER A 15 -9.63 -12.69 -11.48
CA SER A 15 -10.61 -13.25 -10.54
C SER A 15 -12.02 -12.80 -10.88
N GLY A 16 -13.03 -13.43 -10.26
CA GLY A 16 -14.42 -13.07 -10.42
C GLY A 16 -15.02 -13.42 -11.78
N ILE A 17 -15.81 -12.50 -12.35
CA ILE A 17 -16.49 -12.68 -13.62
C ILE A 17 -15.47 -12.74 -14.77
N GLY A 18 -15.51 -13.83 -15.54
CA GLY A 18 -14.55 -14.04 -16.63
C GLY A 18 -13.19 -14.59 -16.20
N GLY A 19 -12.96 -14.74 -14.89
CA GLY A 19 -11.74 -15.26 -14.31
C GLY A 19 -11.98 -16.37 -13.30
N ASN A 20 -11.05 -16.50 -12.33
CA ASN A 20 -11.14 -17.49 -11.28
C ASN A 20 -12.18 -17.09 -10.22
N GLN A 21 -13.34 -17.75 -10.24
CA GLN A 21 -14.45 -17.48 -9.32
C GLN A 21 -14.16 -17.87 -7.85
N TRP A 22 -13.05 -18.57 -7.58
CA TRP A 22 -12.69 -19.07 -6.26
C TRP A 22 -11.63 -18.24 -5.55
N THR A 23 -11.12 -17.20 -6.20
CA THR A 23 -10.14 -16.28 -5.62
C THR A 23 -10.84 -14.99 -5.21
N PHE A 24 -10.69 -14.61 -3.94
CA PHE A 24 -11.16 -13.37 -3.35
C PHE A 24 -9.95 -12.61 -2.83
N LYS A 25 -9.83 -11.35 -3.18
CA LYS A 25 -8.71 -10.49 -2.77
C LYS A 25 -9.19 -9.45 -1.79
N PHE A 26 -8.65 -9.48 -0.57
CA PHE A 26 -9.05 -8.56 0.50
C PHE A 26 -8.32 -7.21 0.40
N ASN A 27 -7.01 -7.25 0.17
CA ASN A 27 -6.19 -6.04 0.12
C ASN A 27 -6.48 -5.20 -1.12
N PRO A 28 -6.46 -3.85 -1.05
CA PRO A 28 -6.55 -2.99 -2.23
C PRO A 28 -5.53 -3.39 -3.30
N SER A 29 -5.85 -3.17 -4.57
CA SER A 29 -4.89 -3.38 -5.65
C SER A 29 -3.82 -2.29 -5.67
N ASP A 30 -2.65 -2.58 -6.24
CA ASP A 30 -1.62 -1.55 -6.42
C ASP A 30 -2.12 -0.42 -7.33
N ALA A 31 -2.96 -0.71 -8.34
CA ALA A 31 -3.62 0.31 -9.14
C ALA A 31 -4.48 1.25 -8.30
N THR A 32 -5.27 0.71 -7.36
CA THR A 32 -6.08 1.50 -6.43
C THR A 32 -5.21 2.37 -5.53
N LEU A 33 -4.17 1.78 -4.95
CA LEU A 33 -3.24 2.50 -4.07
C LEU A 33 -2.47 3.58 -4.83
N ALA A 34 -2.01 3.30 -6.06
CA ALA A 34 -1.35 4.27 -6.92
C ALA A 34 -2.28 5.45 -7.28
N THR A 35 -3.53 5.16 -7.61
CA THR A 35 -4.54 6.19 -7.91
C THR A 35 -4.77 7.11 -6.72
N ALA A 36 -4.93 6.55 -5.52
CA ALA A 36 -5.09 7.33 -4.30
C ALA A 36 -3.87 8.21 -4.02
N MET A 37 -2.66 7.66 -4.15
CA MET A 37 -1.42 8.41 -3.93
C MET A 37 -1.22 9.51 -4.95
N VAL A 38 -1.41 9.24 -6.25
CA VAL A 38 -1.29 10.26 -7.31
C VAL A 38 -2.30 11.38 -7.12
N SER A 39 -3.55 11.04 -6.75
CA SER A 39 -4.58 12.02 -6.45
C SER A 39 -4.15 12.94 -5.30
N TRP A 40 -3.62 12.36 -4.22
CA TRP A 40 -3.10 13.12 -3.08
C TRP A 40 -1.90 14.01 -3.47
N LEU A 41 -0.92 13.46 -4.22
CA LEU A 41 0.24 14.23 -4.69
C LEU A 41 -0.17 15.42 -5.57
N LYS A 42 -1.20 15.27 -6.40
CA LYS A 42 -1.76 16.38 -7.20
C LYS A 42 -2.32 17.48 -6.30
N GLN A 43 -3.06 17.14 -5.26
CA GLN A 43 -3.60 18.10 -4.30
C GLN A 43 -2.49 18.86 -3.55
N GLN A 44 -1.32 18.22 -3.37
CA GLN A 44 -0.15 18.84 -2.73
C GLN A 44 0.77 19.59 -3.72
N GLY A 45 0.46 19.62 -5.01
CA GLY A 45 1.33 20.23 -6.03
C GLY A 45 2.64 19.44 -6.31
N LEU A 46 2.69 18.17 -5.95
CA LEU A 46 3.89 17.31 -6.05
C LEU A 46 3.86 16.37 -7.27
N ALA A 47 2.76 16.34 -8.03
CA ALA A 47 2.58 15.39 -9.13
C ALA A 47 3.19 15.81 -10.47
N GLU A 48 3.83 16.98 -10.57
CA GLU A 48 4.34 17.51 -11.85
C GLU A 48 5.55 16.72 -12.38
N LYS A 49 6.42 16.26 -11.48
CA LYS A 49 7.68 15.62 -11.87
C LYS A 49 8.05 14.49 -10.92
N ILE A 50 7.42 13.35 -11.09
CA ILE A 50 7.63 12.17 -10.25
C ILE A 50 8.70 11.28 -10.90
N ALA A 51 9.74 10.94 -10.14
CA ALA A 51 10.63 9.83 -10.47
C ALA A 51 10.16 8.56 -9.76
N PHE A 52 10.38 7.42 -10.38
CA PHE A 52 10.05 6.10 -9.83
C PHE A 52 11.33 5.26 -9.69
N LEU A 53 11.47 4.59 -8.55
CA LEU A 53 12.50 3.59 -8.29
C LEU A 53 11.83 2.34 -7.71
N GLY A 54 11.94 1.23 -8.42
CA GLY A 54 11.37 -0.05 -8.00
C GLY A 54 12.34 -1.20 -8.14
N GLU A 55 12.11 -2.26 -7.37
CA GLU A 55 12.81 -3.52 -7.60
C GLU A 55 12.43 -4.12 -8.96
N ASP A 56 13.36 -4.82 -9.60
CA ASP A 56 13.15 -5.46 -10.90
C ASP A 56 12.45 -6.82 -10.75
N THR A 57 11.23 -6.76 -10.24
CA THR A 57 10.29 -7.86 -10.01
C THR A 57 8.91 -7.48 -10.49
N ASP A 58 7.98 -8.44 -10.49
CA ASP A 58 6.57 -8.17 -10.80
C ASP A 58 5.98 -7.07 -9.91
N PHE A 59 6.38 -6.98 -8.63
CA PHE A 59 5.92 -5.94 -7.71
C PHE A 59 6.39 -4.55 -8.16
N GLY A 60 7.68 -4.35 -8.41
CA GLY A 60 8.20 -3.05 -8.82
C GLY A 60 7.78 -2.67 -10.24
N ARG A 61 7.76 -3.64 -11.18
CA ARG A 61 7.37 -3.41 -12.58
C ARG A 61 5.89 -3.07 -12.73
N SER A 62 4.98 -3.85 -12.10
CA SER A 62 3.56 -3.54 -12.13
C SER A 62 3.24 -2.25 -11.37
N GLY A 63 3.90 -2.02 -10.24
CA GLY A 63 3.75 -0.77 -9.48
C GLY A 63 4.10 0.47 -10.30
N ALA A 64 5.16 0.42 -11.12
CA ALA A 64 5.49 1.51 -12.05
C ALA A 64 4.40 1.72 -13.09
N GLY A 65 3.87 0.63 -13.68
CA GLY A 65 2.77 0.68 -14.64
C GLY A 65 1.49 1.28 -14.06
N ASP A 66 1.10 0.84 -12.85
CA ASP A 66 -0.07 1.34 -12.15
C ASP A 66 0.09 2.83 -11.79
N PHE A 67 1.29 3.23 -11.35
CA PHE A 67 1.58 4.64 -11.03
C PHE A 67 1.55 5.52 -12.28
N GLU A 68 2.11 5.04 -13.40
CA GLU A 68 2.06 5.74 -14.68
C GLU A 68 0.64 5.84 -15.23
N ALA A 69 -0.17 4.78 -15.12
CA ALA A 69 -1.58 4.79 -15.51
C ALA A 69 -2.38 5.84 -14.72
N ALA A 70 -2.18 5.90 -13.40
CA ALA A 70 -2.80 6.90 -12.53
C ALA A 70 -2.38 8.34 -12.89
N LEU A 71 -1.12 8.55 -13.29
CA LEU A 71 -0.66 9.86 -13.77
C LEU A 71 -1.28 10.22 -15.12
N LYS A 72 -1.32 9.27 -16.07
CA LYS A 72 -1.89 9.49 -17.42
C LYS A 72 -3.36 9.87 -17.37
N ALA A 73 -4.13 9.29 -16.45
CA ALA A 73 -5.53 9.68 -16.24
C ALA A 73 -5.71 11.18 -15.94
N GLY A 74 -4.67 11.88 -15.53
CA GLY A 74 -4.63 13.33 -15.31
C GLY A 74 -3.68 14.08 -16.21
N GLY A 75 -3.30 13.51 -17.38
CA GLY A 75 -2.42 14.15 -18.36
C GLY A 75 -0.93 14.14 -17.99
N GLY A 76 -0.53 13.45 -16.92
CA GLY A 76 0.86 13.37 -16.47
C GLY A 76 1.60 12.13 -16.95
N LYS A 77 2.89 12.06 -16.64
CA LYS A 77 3.76 10.89 -16.86
C LYS A 77 4.88 10.87 -15.83
N LEU A 78 5.52 9.71 -15.65
CA LEU A 78 6.75 9.63 -14.87
C LEU A 78 7.89 10.41 -15.57
N ALA A 79 8.66 11.16 -14.79
CA ALA A 79 9.85 11.87 -15.27
C ALA A 79 11.02 10.91 -15.50
N SER A 80 11.12 9.87 -14.70
CA SER A 80 12.02 8.72 -14.91
C SER A 80 11.45 7.48 -14.20
N SER A 81 11.83 6.31 -14.69
CA SER A 81 11.55 5.03 -14.07
C SER A 81 12.83 4.22 -14.09
N ASP A 82 13.30 3.86 -12.91
CA ASP A 82 14.53 3.09 -12.72
C ASP A 82 14.21 1.81 -11.93
N PHE A 83 14.91 0.74 -12.29
CA PHE A 83 14.72 -0.56 -11.63
C PHE A 83 16.09 -1.12 -11.19
N TYR A 84 16.06 -1.86 -10.08
CA TYR A 84 17.24 -2.48 -9.49
C TYR A 84 16.98 -3.94 -9.15
N GLN A 85 18.02 -4.75 -9.12
CA GLN A 85 17.94 -6.16 -8.69
C GLN A 85 17.83 -6.22 -7.16
N GLN A 86 16.98 -7.12 -6.64
CA GLN A 86 16.88 -7.36 -5.19
C GLN A 86 18.25 -7.64 -4.58
N GLY A 87 18.52 -7.05 -3.42
CA GLY A 87 19.81 -7.17 -2.75
C GLY A 87 20.92 -6.30 -3.31
N THR A 88 20.59 -5.35 -4.20
CA THR A 88 21.56 -4.35 -4.67
C THR A 88 22.19 -3.61 -3.48
N ALA A 89 23.53 -3.61 -3.42
CA ALA A 89 24.26 -2.98 -2.33
C ALA A 89 24.52 -1.49 -2.57
N ASP A 90 24.68 -1.06 -3.83
CA ASP A 90 25.06 0.30 -4.20
C ASP A 90 24.00 0.95 -5.11
N PHE A 91 23.43 2.05 -4.67
CA PHE A 91 22.42 2.86 -5.38
C PHE A 91 23.00 4.20 -5.90
N SER A 92 24.30 4.44 -5.75
CA SER A 92 24.93 5.73 -6.05
C SER A 92 24.69 6.21 -7.49
N ALA A 93 24.73 5.30 -8.47
CA ALA A 93 24.46 5.61 -9.88
C ALA A 93 23.04 6.11 -10.10
N ILE A 94 22.02 5.42 -9.50
CA ILE A 94 20.62 5.81 -9.60
C ILE A 94 20.39 7.16 -8.90
N LEU A 95 20.92 7.33 -7.70
CA LEU A 95 20.79 8.57 -6.93
C LEU A 95 21.48 9.75 -7.65
N THR A 96 22.61 9.51 -8.33
CA THR A 96 23.28 10.52 -9.16
C THR A 96 22.43 10.91 -10.37
N LYS A 97 21.81 9.94 -11.06
CA LYS A 97 20.89 10.19 -12.16
C LYS A 97 19.70 11.06 -11.70
N LEU A 98 19.15 10.79 -10.54
CA LEU A 98 18.03 11.56 -9.96
C LEU A 98 18.37 13.06 -9.76
N ARG A 99 19.63 13.41 -9.46
CA ARG A 99 20.06 14.82 -9.41
C ARG A 99 19.90 15.53 -10.76
N GLY A 100 20.16 14.83 -11.87
CA GLY A 100 19.94 15.36 -13.21
C GLY A 100 18.46 15.49 -13.57
N VAL A 101 17.66 14.52 -13.14
CA VAL A 101 16.19 14.52 -13.34
C VAL A 101 15.53 15.65 -12.56
N ARG A 102 15.97 15.96 -11.35
CA ARG A 102 15.38 16.96 -10.44
C ARG A 102 13.88 16.72 -10.24
N PRO A 103 13.44 15.55 -9.74
CA PRO A 103 12.04 15.31 -9.50
C PRO A 103 11.52 16.12 -8.29
N SER A 104 10.22 16.36 -8.23
CA SER A 104 9.55 16.92 -7.06
C SER A 104 9.37 15.89 -5.95
N VAL A 105 9.30 14.61 -6.30
CA VAL A 105 9.15 13.48 -5.38
C VAL A 105 9.69 12.18 -6.01
N LEU A 106 10.21 11.28 -5.18
CA LEU A 106 10.63 9.94 -5.59
C LEU A 106 9.65 8.89 -5.09
N ALA A 107 8.95 8.24 -6.02
CA ALA A 107 8.13 7.07 -5.71
C ALA A 107 9.02 5.83 -5.55
N LEU A 108 8.93 5.16 -4.41
CA LEU A 108 9.75 4.01 -4.05
C LEU A 108 8.87 2.76 -3.87
N TYR A 109 9.23 1.70 -4.61
CA TYR A 109 8.65 0.36 -4.52
C TYR A 109 9.76 -0.65 -4.23
N ALA A 110 10.04 -0.85 -2.95
CA ALA A 110 11.12 -1.69 -2.46
C ALA A 110 10.67 -2.53 -1.26
N LEU A 111 11.16 -3.75 -1.13
CA LEU A 111 10.99 -4.57 0.06
C LEU A 111 11.85 -4.06 1.21
N ALA A 112 11.51 -4.47 2.44
CA ALA A 112 12.03 -3.91 3.69
C ALA A 112 13.57 -3.79 3.77
N GLY A 113 14.30 -4.82 3.31
CA GLY A 113 15.76 -4.84 3.34
C GLY A 113 16.38 -3.79 2.44
N ASP A 114 15.96 -3.81 1.17
CA ASP A 114 16.46 -2.89 0.14
C ASP A 114 16.01 -1.45 0.44
N GLN A 115 14.78 -1.25 0.93
CA GLN A 115 14.30 0.07 1.32
C GLN A 115 15.21 0.74 2.36
N ARG A 116 15.65 0.00 3.39
CA ARG A 116 16.58 0.55 4.40
C ARG A 116 17.88 1.01 3.76
N ASN A 117 18.44 0.20 2.86
CA ASN A 117 19.69 0.52 2.17
C ASN A 117 19.53 1.73 1.23
N ILE A 118 18.43 1.78 0.46
CA ILE A 118 18.12 2.93 -0.40
C ILE A 118 18.00 4.21 0.44
N ILE A 119 17.24 4.18 1.53
CA ILE A 119 17.05 5.36 2.40
C ILE A 119 18.39 5.79 3.03
N ALA A 120 19.20 4.86 3.51
CA ALA A 120 20.50 5.19 4.10
C ALA A 120 21.40 5.92 3.09
N GLN A 121 21.49 5.43 1.84
CA GLN A 121 22.27 6.07 0.78
C GLN A 121 21.62 7.36 0.28
N PHE A 122 20.29 7.43 0.22
CA PHE A 122 19.55 8.65 -0.08
C PHE A 122 19.90 9.77 0.89
N MET A 123 19.92 9.49 2.20
CA MET A 123 20.26 10.46 3.24
C MET A 123 21.65 11.06 3.07
N THR A 124 22.63 10.27 2.60
CA THR A 124 24.02 10.71 2.39
C THR A 124 24.26 11.26 0.99
N SER A 125 23.35 11.05 0.04
CA SER A 125 23.51 11.45 -1.36
C SER A 125 23.47 12.96 -1.60
N GLY A 126 22.99 13.74 -0.63
CA GLY A 126 22.72 15.18 -0.79
C GLY A 126 21.41 15.53 -1.51
N LEU A 127 20.63 14.54 -1.94
CA LEU A 127 19.27 14.76 -2.42
C LEU A 127 18.38 15.29 -1.29
N ARG A 128 17.49 16.22 -1.62
CA ARG A 128 16.52 16.81 -0.68
C ARG A 128 15.17 16.89 -1.38
N LEU A 129 14.43 15.79 -1.35
CA LEU A 129 13.07 15.68 -1.89
C LEU A 129 12.30 14.64 -1.08
N PRO A 130 10.97 14.75 -0.97
CA PRO A 130 10.19 13.73 -0.29
C PRO A 130 10.17 12.42 -1.07
N LEU A 131 10.06 11.32 -0.33
CA LEU A 131 9.78 9.99 -0.85
C LEU A 131 8.27 9.75 -0.84
N THR A 132 7.79 8.87 -1.71
CA THR A 132 6.38 8.47 -1.76
C THR A 132 6.21 7.01 -2.22
N GLY A 133 5.01 6.56 -2.48
CA GLY A 133 4.71 5.22 -2.97
C GLY A 133 4.45 4.22 -1.86
N ARG A 134 5.11 3.07 -1.93
CA ARG A 134 4.92 1.95 -1.00
C ARG A 134 5.97 1.91 0.11
N LEU A 135 6.23 3.04 0.76
CA LEU A 135 7.19 3.08 1.86
C LEU A 135 6.68 2.22 3.04
N ILE A 136 7.51 1.28 3.49
CA ILE A 136 7.28 0.51 4.70
C ILE A 136 7.78 1.36 5.88
N THR A 137 6.91 2.10 6.50
CA THR A 137 7.27 3.08 7.55
C THR A 137 7.87 2.43 8.79
N ASP A 138 7.43 1.21 9.11
CA ASP A 138 7.87 0.45 10.29
C ASP A 138 9.34 0.00 10.23
N VAL A 139 9.95 0.02 9.03
CA VAL A 139 11.37 -0.36 8.86
C VAL A 139 12.30 0.84 8.74
N ILE A 140 11.77 2.06 8.78
CA ILE A 140 12.58 3.29 8.78
C ILE A 140 13.17 3.48 10.18
N PRO A 141 14.50 3.57 10.31
CA PRO A 141 15.13 3.74 11.62
C PRO A 141 14.66 5.02 12.32
N PRO A 142 14.42 4.99 13.64
CA PRO A 142 13.97 6.16 14.40
C PRO A 142 14.87 7.39 14.25
N GLU A 143 16.18 7.20 14.13
CA GLU A 143 17.15 8.26 13.90
C GLU A 143 16.96 8.93 12.53
N VAL A 144 16.57 8.19 11.49
CA VAL A 144 16.26 8.72 10.18
C VAL A 144 14.97 9.56 10.24
N LEU A 145 13.93 9.05 10.90
CA LEU A 145 12.69 9.81 11.12
C LEU A 145 12.97 11.13 11.85
N LYS A 146 13.75 11.09 12.92
CA LYS A 146 14.07 12.28 13.74
C LYS A 146 15.00 13.26 13.06
N SER A 147 15.77 12.85 12.06
CA SER A 147 16.73 13.71 11.36
C SER A 147 16.04 14.82 10.52
N GLY A 148 14.76 14.65 10.20
CA GLY A 148 14.03 15.53 9.26
C GLY A 148 14.43 15.37 7.80
N GLY A 149 15.39 14.50 7.46
CA GLY A 149 15.91 14.36 6.11
C GLY A 149 14.94 13.76 5.09
N ILE A 150 13.87 13.15 5.58
CA ILE A 150 12.77 12.62 4.78
C ILE A 150 11.41 13.22 5.19
N ASP A 151 11.41 14.36 5.85
CA ASP A 151 10.16 15.08 6.20
C ASP A 151 9.38 15.44 4.92
N GLY A 152 8.07 15.34 5.00
CA GLY A 152 7.18 15.50 3.83
C GLY A 152 7.00 14.22 3.02
N SER A 153 7.79 13.16 3.28
CA SER A 153 7.60 11.87 2.63
C SER A 153 6.27 11.24 3.01
N THR A 154 5.70 10.48 2.08
CA THR A 154 4.39 9.85 2.25
C THR A 154 4.44 8.38 1.88
N SER A 155 3.48 7.62 2.39
CA SER A 155 3.27 6.24 2.01
C SER A 155 1.79 5.98 1.79
N VAL A 156 1.45 5.17 0.79
CA VAL A 156 0.11 4.63 0.64
C VAL A 156 0.07 3.20 1.17
N GLN A 157 -0.85 2.95 2.10
CA GLN A 157 -0.97 1.68 2.80
C GLN A 157 -2.45 1.25 2.86
N PRO A 158 -2.75 -0.04 3.01
CA PRO A 158 -4.13 -0.49 3.25
C PRO A 158 -4.63 -0.20 4.66
N TYR A 159 -3.74 0.16 5.59
CA TYR A 159 -4.08 0.28 7.02
C TYR A 159 -3.09 1.16 7.79
N SER A 160 -3.58 1.80 8.85
CA SER A 160 -2.80 2.33 9.97
C SER A 160 -3.50 2.04 11.28
N PHE A 161 -2.73 1.68 12.32
CA PHE A 161 -3.27 1.50 13.67
C PHE A 161 -3.81 2.82 14.28
N GLU A 162 -3.42 3.97 13.73
CA GLU A 162 -3.90 5.29 14.15
C GLU A 162 -5.31 5.64 13.65
N ILE A 163 -5.94 4.81 12.81
CA ILE A 163 -7.30 5.07 12.33
C ILE A 163 -8.27 5.00 13.51
N ASP A 164 -8.97 6.11 13.75
CA ASP A 164 -9.83 6.29 14.90
C ASP A 164 -11.26 5.81 14.65
N THR A 165 -11.46 4.48 14.68
CA THR A 165 -12.78 3.84 14.76
C THR A 165 -12.89 3.04 16.04
N PRO A 166 -14.09 2.84 16.61
CA PRO A 166 -14.26 1.97 17.78
C PRO A 166 -13.74 0.55 17.56
N GLN A 167 -13.97 0.00 16.36
CA GLN A 167 -13.57 -1.35 15.98
C GLN A 167 -12.04 -1.46 15.88
N ASN A 168 -11.39 -0.47 15.26
CA ASN A 168 -9.93 -0.46 15.16
C ASN A 168 -9.28 -0.29 16.55
N ARG A 169 -9.80 0.59 17.40
CA ARG A 169 -9.28 0.74 18.77
C ARG A 169 -9.35 -0.58 19.54
N ALA A 170 -10.46 -1.31 19.43
CA ALA A 170 -10.61 -2.62 20.07
C ALA A 170 -9.62 -3.66 19.51
N PHE A 171 -9.47 -3.71 18.18
CA PHE A 171 -8.49 -4.58 17.52
C PHE A 171 -7.05 -4.25 17.94
N VAL A 172 -6.66 -2.98 17.92
CA VAL A 172 -5.31 -2.53 18.33
C VAL A 172 -5.04 -2.90 19.78
N ALA A 173 -5.99 -2.65 20.69
CA ALA A 173 -5.84 -2.99 22.11
C ALA A 173 -5.65 -4.51 22.32
N ALA A 174 -6.47 -5.33 21.68
CA ALA A 174 -6.40 -6.79 21.77
C ALA A 174 -5.08 -7.32 21.17
N PHE A 175 -4.68 -6.80 20.00
CA PHE A 175 -3.45 -7.21 19.34
C PHE A 175 -2.21 -6.84 20.19
N LYS A 176 -2.19 -5.63 20.74
CA LYS A 176 -1.10 -5.16 21.62
C LYS A 176 -1.01 -5.98 22.91
N ALA A 177 -2.15 -6.34 23.50
CA ALA A 177 -2.19 -7.20 24.70
C ALA A 177 -1.61 -8.61 24.39
N ALA A 178 -1.89 -9.16 23.19
CA ALA A 178 -1.43 -10.49 22.81
C ALA A 178 0.04 -10.52 22.33
N HIS A 179 0.52 -9.46 21.70
CA HIS A 179 1.80 -9.47 20.97
C HIS A 179 2.81 -8.42 21.43
N GLY A 180 2.48 -7.54 22.38
CA GLY A 180 3.37 -6.51 22.93
C GLY A 180 3.72 -5.37 21.95
N ARG A 181 3.04 -5.27 20.80
CA ARG A 181 3.29 -4.25 19.78
C ARG A 181 2.00 -3.89 19.05
N GLU A 182 2.01 -2.76 18.32
CA GLU A 182 0.91 -2.37 17.45
C GLU A 182 0.78 -3.30 16.23
N PRO A 183 -0.45 -3.51 15.70
CA PRO A 183 -0.65 -4.29 14.50
C PRO A 183 -0.10 -3.56 13.26
N SER A 184 0.64 -4.30 12.43
CA SER A 184 1.05 -3.82 11.10
C SER A 184 -0.11 -3.92 10.09
N SER A 185 0.05 -3.32 8.91
CA SER A 185 -0.90 -3.47 7.81
C SER A 185 -1.09 -4.94 7.38
N ILE A 186 -0.04 -5.76 7.48
CA ILE A 186 -0.11 -7.20 7.19
C ILE A 186 -0.97 -7.92 8.24
N ALA A 187 -0.78 -7.60 9.53
CA ALA A 187 -1.56 -8.20 10.61
C ALA A 187 -3.06 -7.84 10.48
N TYR A 188 -3.35 -6.56 10.19
CA TYR A 188 -4.71 -6.11 9.92
C TYR A 188 -5.33 -6.86 8.75
N SER A 189 -4.66 -6.89 7.59
CA SER A 189 -5.21 -7.51 6.39
C SER A 189 -5.48 -9.00 6.59
N ALA A 190 -4.59 -9.72 7.28
CA ALA A 190 -4.78 -11.12 7.59
C ALA A 190 -5.97 -11.34 8.56
N TYR A 191 -6.08 -10.51 9.59
CA TYR A 191 -7.14 -10.61 10.59
C TYR A 191 -8.52 -10.31 9.98
N ASP A 192 -8.65 -9.18 9.26
CA ASP A 192 -9.95 -8.76 8.74
C ASP A 192 -10.40 -9.63 7.55
N ALA A 193 -9.46 -10.13 6.74
CA ALA A 193 -9.75 -11.13 5.72
C ALA A 193 -10.25 -12.46 6.34
N MET A 194 -9.63 -12.92 7.43
CA MET A 194 -10.06 -14.13 8.12
C MET A 194 -11.42 -13.93 8.78
N ARG A 195 -11.67 -12.79 9.42
CA ARG A 195 -12.96 -12.43 10.00
C ARG A 195 -14.06 -12.44 8.93
N THR A 196 -13.78 -11.88 7.75
CA THR A 196 -14.68 -11.89 6.60
C THR A 196 -14.98 -13.32 6.10
N LEU A 197 -13.96 -14.18 6.04
CA LEU A 197 -14.14 -15.57 5.64
C LEU A 197 -14.97 -16.36 6.66
N LEU A 198 -14.72 -16.16 7.94
CA LEU A 198 -15.47 -16.84 9.01
C LEU A 198 -16.94 -16.41 9.02
N ASP A 199 -17.22 -15.12 8.88
CA ASP A 199 -18.58 -14.60 8.72
C ASP A 199 -19.32 -15.23 7.52
N ALA A 200 -18.62 -15.33 6.37
CA ALA A 200 -19.22 -15.98 5.19
C ALA A 200 -19.47 -17.47 5.41
N ILE A 201 -18.59 -18.18 6.11
CA ILE A 201 -18.79 -19.59 6.49
C ILE A 201 -20.00 -19.72 7.42
N GLU A 202 -20.18 -18.82 8.37
CA GLU A 202 -21.33 -18.84 9.31
C GLU A 202 -22.65 -18.60 8.57
N ARG A 203 -22.70 -17.63 7.65
CA ARG A 203 -23.90 -17.29 6.86
C ARG A 203 -24.24 -18.31 5.78
N ALA A 204 -23.27 -19.09 5.32
CA ALA A 204 -23.49 -20.06 4.25
C ALA A 204 -24.50 -21.15 4.68
N PRO A 205 -25.53 -21.46 3.86
CA PRO A 205 -26.55 -22.44 4.19
C PRO A 205 -25.99 -23.86 4.36
N THR A 206 -24.89 -24.15 3.69
CA THR A 206 -24.09 -25.36 3.85
C THR A 206 -22.63 -24.99 3.91
N LYS A 207 -21.76 -25.94 4.37
CA LYS A 207 -20.31 -25.68 4.47
C LYS A 207 -19.54 -26.16 3.23
N ASP A 208 -20.23 -26.43 2.12
CA ASP A 208 -19.57 -26.73 0.86
C ASP A 208 -18.96 -25.47 0.23
N ARG A 209 -18.00 -25.68 -0.67
CA ARG A 209 -17.21 -24.60 -1.26
C ARG A 209 -18.06 -23.60 -2.06
N ALA A 210 -19.11 -24.05 -2.73
CA ALA A 210 -19.95 -23.20 -3.56
C ALA A 210 -20.80 -22.27 -2.69
N ALA A 211 -21.43 -22.81 -1.62
CA ALA A 211 -22.21 -22.02 -0.69
C ALA A 211 -21.36 -20.96 0.04
N VAL A 212 -20.14 -21.31 0.48
CA VAL A 212 -19.20 -20.35 1.11
C VAL A 212 -18.73 -19.29 0.11
N ARG A 213 -18.43 -19.65 -1.15
CA ARG A 213 -18.10 -18.70 -2.20
C ARG A 213 -19.23 -17.70 -2.42
N ASP A 214 -20.46 -18.17 -2.51
CA ASP A 214 -21.61 -17.31 -2.78
C ASP A 214 -21.93 -16.43 -1.58
N ALA A 215 -21.74 -16.93 -0.36
CA ALA A 215 -21.80 -16.13 0.86
C ALA A 215 -20.69 -15.04 0.91
N LEU A 216 -19.47 -15.33 0.43
CA LEU A 216 -18.41 -14.33 0.29
C LEU A 216 -18.79 -13.23 -0.72
N LYS A 217 -19.32 -13.59 -1.89
CA LYS A 217 -19.81 -12.61 -2.88
C LYS A 217 -20.90 -11.68 -2.31
N ALA A 218 -21.73 -12.20 -1.43
CA ALA A 218 -22.79 -11.45 -0.78
C ALA A 218 -22.35 -10.75 0.53
N THR A 219 -21.05 -10.68 0.80
CA THR A 219 -20.53 -10.04 2.02
C THR A 219 -20.94 -8.58 2.10
N ARG A 220 -21.49 -8.20 3.23
CA ARG A 220 -21.70 -6.83 3.72
C ARG A 220 -21.34 -6.81 5.18
N MET A 221 -20.14 -6.37 5.51
CA MET A 221 -19.63 -6.42 6.86
C MET A 221 -18.90 -5.12 7.19
N GLU A 222 -19.07 -4.63 8.40
CA GLU A 222 -18.37 -3.45 8.86
C GLU A 222 -16.85 -3.69 8.91
N SER A 223 -16.08 -2.81 8.27
CA SER A 223 -14.61 -2.84 8.29
C SER A 223 -14.09 -2.30 9.62
N LEU A 224 -12.95 -2.80 10.07
CA LEU A 224 -12.24 -2.24 11.25
C LEU A 224 -11.87 -0.76 11.05
N ILE A 225 -11.64 -0.34 9.82
CA ILE A 225 -11.19 1.02 9.49
C ILE A 225 -12.32 1.94 9.01
N GLY A 226 -13.57 1.51 9.21
CA GLY A 226 -14.76 2.22 8.79
C GLY A 226 -15.27 1.82 7.41
N GLY A 227 -16.55 2.08 7.15
CA GLY A 227 -17.23 1.64 5.94
C GLY A 227 -17.56 0.15 5.93
N GLU A 228 -17.99 -0.35 4.79
CA GLU A 228 -18.38 -1.77 4.61
C GLU A 228 -17.36 -2.51 3.74
N ILE A 229 -17.08 -3.75 4.09
CA ILE A 229 -16.38 -4.72 3.25
C ILE A 229 -17.41 -5.29 2.28
N LEU A 230 -17.20 -5.05 1.00
CA LEU A 230 -17.97 -5.57 -0.13
C LEU A 230 -16.97 -6.13 -1.14
N PHE A 231 -17.36 -7.17 -1.87
CA PHE A 231 -16.59 -7.66 -3.01
C PHE A 231 -17.24 -7.22 -4.32
N ASP A 232 -16.43 -6.69 -5.23
CA ASP A 232 -16.83 -6.34 -6.59
C ASP A 232 -16.98 -7.58 -7.49
N GLU A 233 -17.24 -7.34 -8.77
CA GLU A 233 -17.37 -8.39 -9.79
C GLU A 233 -16.08 -9.19 -10.02
N ASN A 234 -14.93 -8.63 -9.68
CA ASN A 234 -13.61 -9.25 -9.73
C ASN A 234 -13.22 -9.91 -8.41
N ASN A 235 -14.15 -10.05 -7.46
CA ASN A 235 -13.89 -10.55 -6.11
C ASN A 235 -12.79 -9.74 -5.37
N LEU A 236 -12.65 -8.46 -5.67
CA LEU A 236 -11.80 -7.52 -4.94
C LEU A 236 -12.63 -6.82 -3.86
N ALA A 237 -12.16 -6.84 -2.63
CA ALA A 237 -12.81 -6.11 -1.56
C ALA A 237 -12.68 -4.60 -1.77
N HIS A 238 -13.80 -3.88 -1.63
CA HIS A 238 -13.79 -2.43 -1.48
C HIS A 238 -13.22 -2.08 -0.11
N ASN A 239 -12.17 -1.31 -0.10
CA ASN A 239 -11.41 -1.00 1.10
C ASN A 239 -10.88 0.44 1.01
N HIS A 240 -10.15 0.90 2.00
CA HIS A 240 -9.57 2.24 2.00
C HIS A 240 -8.09 2.19 1.65
N ALA A 241 -7.62 3.20 0.92
CA ALA A 241 -6.22 3.53 0.83
C ALA A 241 -5.91 4.61 1.88
N VAL A 242 -4.94 4.34 2.73
CA VAL A 242 -4.49 5.22 3.82
C VAL A 242 -3.23 5.94 3.37
N ILE A 243 -3.24 7.26 3.41
CA ILE A 243 -2.04 8.06 3.15
C ILE A 243 -1.40 8.40 4.49
N LEU A 244 -0.17 7.95 4.65
CA LEU A 244 0.69 8.27 5.79
C LEU A 244 1.67 9.37 5.40
N GLN A 245 1.99 10.28 6.33
CA GLN A 245 3.03 11.29 6.14
C GLN A 245 4.05 11.22 7.27
N ILE A 246 5.31 11.39 6.90
CA ILE A 246 6.44 11.54 7.81
C ILE A 246 6.67 13.03 8.03
N LYS A 247 6.59 13.49 9.27
CA LYS A 247 6.83 14.89 9.64
C LYS A 247 7.27 15.01 11.10
N GLY A 248 8.36 15.72 11.35
CA GLY A 248 8.87 15.98 12.69
C GLY A 248 9.18 14.70 13.47
N GLY A 249 9.72 13.69 12.82
CA GLY A 249 10.07 12.40 13.42
C GLY A 249 8.88 11.46 13.69
N LYS A 250 7.69 11.79 13.21
CA LYS A 250 6.47 11.00 13.40
C LYS A 250 5.88 10.58 12.05
N VAL A 251 5.21 9.44 12.06
CA VAL A 251 4.35 8.97 10.96
C VAL A 251 2.91 9.19 11.41
N SER A 252 2.08 9.80 10.58
CA SER A 252 0.67 10.05 10.90
C SER A 252 -0.23 9.88 9.69
N VAL A 253 -1.49 9.55 9.92
CA VAL A 253 -2.52 9.48 8.87
C VAL A 253 -2.88 10.90 8.43
N VAL A 254 -2.75 11.18 7.14
CA VAL A 254 -3.10 12.48 6.54
C VAL A 254 -4.22 12.38 5.49
N GLY A 255 -4.61 11.18 5.11
CA GLY A 255 -5.70 10.97 4.16
C GLY A 255 -6.23 9.55 4.19
N LEU A 256 -7.52 9.43 3.91
CA LEU A 256 -8.24 8.18 3.66
C LEU A 256 -8.96 8.34 2.33
N SER A 257 -8.67 7.47 1.38
CA SER A 257 -9.37 7.39 0.11
C SER A 257 -10.25 6.14 0.10
N LYS A 258 -11.54 6.30 -0.22
CA LYS A 258 -12.39 5.13 -0.51
C LYS A 258 -11.96 4.54 -1.85
N THR A 259 -11.86 3.22 -1.91
CA THR A 259 -11.51 2.47 -3.13
C THR A 259 -12.72 1.79 -3.70
#